data_7de857ca8b15fa56ab73bac211e79a26
#
_entry.id   7de857ca8b15fa56ab73bac211e79a26
#
_cell.length_a   1.000
_cell.length_b   1.000
_cell.length_c   1.000
_cell.angle_alpha   90.00
_cell.angle_beta   90.00
_cell.angle_gamma   90.00
#
_symmetry.space_group_name_H-M   'P 1'
#
loop_
_entity.id
_entity.type
_entity.pdbx_description
1 polymer ?
#
loop_
_entity_poly.entity_id
_entity_poly.type
_entity_poly.pdbx_seq_one_letter_code
_entity_poly.pdbx_strand_id
1 'polypeptide(L)'
;MTLRYVISGCEKSGPQGSGQSGFTLIELIMVIVILGILSAFALPKFADFTSDAEAATIEGALGGVKSAAAIAHAADLAGGSTGTITLEGTNYTLVNGYPAVANLADLAGLDGFVIDTTTVTTKASVLVKAAAQGVLCFTYVQSAGGGAPPAFEPTSGTGTWDLATDPDECN
;
A
#
# COMPACT_ATOMS: atom_id res chain seq x y z
N MET A 1 -72.78 -40.64 32.46
CA MET A 1 -72.16 -39.54 31.61
C MET A 1 -70.70 -39.91 31.38
N THR A 2 -70.44 -40.63 30.28
CA THR A 2 -69.16 -41.31 30.03
C THR A 2 -68.37 -40.49 29.00
N LEU A 3 -67.30 -39.85 29.45
CA LEU A 3 -66.41 -39.03 28.58
C LEU A 3 -65.46 -39.96 27.83
N ARG A 4 -65.59 -40.04 26.51
CA ARG A 4 -64.64 -40.73 25.63
C ARG A 4 -63.49 -39.78 25.27
N TYR A 5 -62.28 -40.09 25.73
CA TYR A 5 -61.05 -39.43 25.35
C TYR A 5 -60.55 -40.03 24.02
N VAL A 6 -60.50 -39.19 22.94
CA VAL A 6 -59.96 -39.59 21.65
C VAL A 6 -58.51 -39.20 21.63
N ILE A 7 -57.62 -40.19 21.65
CA ILE A 7 -56.17 -39.96 21.47
C ILE A 7 -55.91 -39.84 19.98
N SER A 8 -55.66 -38.61 19.53
CA SER A 8 -55.18 -38.31 18.17
C SER A 8 -53.74 -38.83 18.03
N GLY A 9 -53.47 -39.75 17.13
CA GLY A 9 -52.16 -40.31 16.86
C GLY A 9 -51.23 -39.22 16.29
N CYS A 10 -50.10 -39.06 16.96
CA CYS A 10 -48.99 -38.24 16.45
C CYS A 10 -48.23 -39.10 15.44
N GLU A 11 -48.45 -38.80 14.16
CA GLU A 11 -47.71 -39.41 13.05
C GLU A 11 -46.29 -38.84 13.06
N LYS A 12 -45.31 -39.63 13.43
CA LYS A 12 -43.88 -39.32 13.30
C LYS A 12 -43.52 -39.30 11.82
N SER A 13 -43.44 -38.13 11.23
CA SER A 13 -42.70 -37.95 9.99
C SER A 13 -41.21 -38.16 10.27
N GLY A 14 -40.68 -39.28 9.79
CA GLY A 14 -39.27 -39.62 9.88
C GLY A 14 -38.43 -38.57 9.12
N PRO A 15 -37.16 -38.32 9.55
CA PRO A 15 -36.27 -37.41 8.85
C PRO A 15 -36.06 -37.96 7.43
N GLN A 16 -36.46 -37.18 6.43
CA GLN A 16 -36.07 -37.43 5.06
C GLN A 16 -34.56 -37.30 4.99
N GLY A 17 -33.85 -38.41 4.86
CA GLY A 17 -32.44 -38.44 4.62
C GLY A 17 -32.11 -37.72 3.33
N SER A 18 -31.60 -36.47 3.44
CA SER A 18 -30.95 -35.79 2.35
C SER A 18 -29.78 -36.67 1.91
N GLY A 19 -29.89 -37.29 0.73
CA GLY A 19 -28.82 -38.06 0.15
C GLY A 19 -27.55 -37.20 0.06
N GLN A 20 -26.57 -37.48 0.92
CA GLN A 20 -25.23 -36.91 0.78
C GLN A 20 -24.59 -37.59 -0.43
N SER A 21 -24.67 -36.90 -1.58
CA SER A 21 -23.89 -37.29 -2.75
C SER A 21 -22.42 -36.92 -2.46
N GLY A 22 -21.60 -37.90 -2.17
CA GLY A 22 -20.15 -37.73 -2.06
C GLY A 22 -19.53 -37.50 -3.45
N PHE A 23 -18.48 -36.70 -3.51
CA PHE A 23 -17.68 -36.55 -4.73
C PHE A 23 -17.02 -37.86 -5.12
N THR A 24 -17.01 -38.17 -6.40
CA THR A 24 -16.28 -39.32 -6.90
C THR A 24 -14.78 -39.06 -6.95
N LEU A 25 -13.96 -40.09 -6.75
CA LEU A 25 -12.50 -39.97 -6.81
C LEU A 25 -12.04 -39.43 -8.17
N ILE A 26 -12.75 -39.83 -9.25
CA ILE A 26 -12.42 -39.39 -10.61
C ILE A 26 -12.68 -37.89 -10.80
N GLU A 27 -13.75 -37.31 -10.22
CA GLU A 27 -14.02 -35.89 -10.25
C GLU A 27 -12.90 -35.09 -9.59
N LEU A 28 -12.40 -35.55 -8.45
CA LEU A 28 -11.29 -34.90 -7.75
C LEU A 28 -10.00 -34.93 -8.60
N ILE A 29 -9.65 -36.08 -9.18
CA ILE A 29 -8.46 -36.24 -10.00
C ILE A 29 -8.54 -35.33 -11.25
N MET A 30 -9.67 -35.31 -11.93
CA MET A 30 -9.83 -34.43 -13.10
C MET A 30 -9.64 -32.96 -12.76
N VAL A 31 -10.17 -32.50 -11.63
CA VAL A 31 -10.01 -31.11 -11.18
C VAL A 31 -8.54 -30.77 -10.90
N ILE A 32 -7.82 -31.61 -10.16
CA ILE A 32 -6.41 -31.31 -9.83
C ILE A 32 -5.51 -31.35 -11.08
N VAL A 33 -5.80 -32.20 -12.07
CA VAL A 33 -5.07 -32.23 -13.35
C VAL A 33 -5.29 -30.94 -14.13
N ILE A 34 -6.54 -30.47 -14.24
CA ILE A 34 -6.86 -29.22 -14.92
C ILE A 34 -6.21 -28.03 -14.21
N LEU A 35 -6.31 -27.96 -12.87
CA LEU A 35 -5.67 -26.91 -12.07
C LEU A 35 -4.15 -26.94 -12.22
N GLY A 36 -3.54 -28.13 -12.29
CA GLY A 36 -2.11 -28.29 -12.52
C GLY A 36 -1.65 -27.71 -13.84
N ILE A 37 -2.40 -27.92 -14.92
CA ILE A 37 -2.10 -27.35 -16.24
C ILE A 37 -2.29 -25.82 -16.22
N LEU A 38 -3.39 -25.33 -15.66
CA LEU A 38 -3.67 -23.90 -15.59
C LEU A 38 -2.65 -23.14 -14.75
N SER A 39 -2.17 -23.72 -13.65
CA SER A 39 -1.18 -23.08 -12.77
C SER A 39 0.15 -22.83 -13.49
N ALA A 40 0.55 -23.70 -14.43
CA ALA A 40 1.78 -23.51 -15.19
C ALA A 40 1.79 -22.21 -16.02
N PHE A 41 0.63 -21.76 -16.48
CA PHE A 41 0.49 -20.52 -17.24
C PHE A 41 0.17 -19.31 -16.36
N ALA A 42 -0.41 -19.54 -15.17
CA ALA A 42 -0.80 -18.47 -14.27
C ALA A 42 0.39 -17.86 -13.51
N LEU A 43 1.34 -18.68 -13.06
CA LEU A 43 2.48 -18.23 -12.26
C LEU A 43 3.31 -17.10 -12.90
N PRO A 44 3.71 -17.16 -14.20
CA PRO A 44 4.44 -16.06 -14.81
C PRO A 44 3.65 -14.74 -14.82
N LYS A 45 2.34 -14.84 -15.08
CA LYS A 45 1.47 -13.65 -15.11
C LYS A 45 1.34 -12.98 -13.76
N PHE A 46 1.31 -13.73 -12.66
CA PHE A 46 1.28 -13.15 -11.32
C PHE A 46 2.59 -12.41 -10.97
N ALA A 47 3.73 -12.88 -11.44
CA ALA A 47 4.99 -12.18 -11.26
C ALA A 47 5.01 -10.81 -11.95
N ASP A 48 4.50 -10.73 -13.19
CA ASP A 48 4.36 -9.47 -13.94
C ASP A 48 3.44 -8.48 -13.20
N PHE A 49 2.29 -8.96 -12.67
CA PHE A 49 1.36 -8.11 -11.91
C PHE A 49 1.97 -7.53 -10.64
N THR A 50 2.84 -8.27 -9.97
CA THR A 50 3.50 -7.76 -8.76
C THR A 50 4.39 -6.57 -9.09
N SER A 51 5.14 -6.62 -10.19
CA SER A 51 5.99 -5.52 -10.64
C SER A 51 5.16 -4.29 -11.04
N ASP A 52 4.08 -4.47 -11.77
CA ASP A 52 3.18 -3.37 -12.17
C ASP A 52 2.49 -2.74 -10.94
N ALA A 53 2.11 -3.56 -9.96
CA ALA A 53 1.52 -3.08 -8.71
C ALA A 53 2.52 -2.29 -7.86
N GLU A 54 3.77 -2.73 -7.77
CA GLU A 54 4.85 -1.99 -7.10
C GLU A 54 5.08 -0.63 -7.77
N ALA A 55 5.09 -0.58 -9.10
CA ALA A 55 5.24 0.68 -9.86
C ALA A 55 4.07 1.64 -9.58
N ALA A 56 2.84 1.16 -9.66
CA ALA A 56 1.66 1.98 -9.38
C ALA A 56 1.64 2.49 -7.92
N THR A 57 2.12 1.67 -6.98
CA THR A 57 2.17 2.02 -5.56
C THR A 57 3.17 3.15 -5.31
N ILE A 58 4.37 3.07 -5.87
CA ILE A 58 5.39 4.11 -5.68
C ILE A 58 5.01 5.42 -6.39
N GLU A 59 4.38 5.35 -7.58
CA GLU A 59 3.83 6.52 -8.26
C GLU A 59 2.71 7.20 -7.45
N GLY A 60 1.84 6.39 -6.84
CA GLY A 60 0.82 6.88 -5.93
C GLY A 60 1.41 7.58 -4.72
N ALA A 61 2.45 7.03 -4.10
CA ALA A 61 3.17 7.64 -3.00
C ALA A 61 3.82 8.97 -3.40
N LEU A 62 4.45 9.03 -4.58
CA LEU A 62 5.02 10.26 -5.12
C LEU A 62 3.95 11.35 -5.29
N GLY A 63 2.76 10.97 -5.80
CA GLY A 63 1.61 11.88 -5.91
C GLY A 63 1.14 12.37 -4.54
N GLY A 64 1.07 11.47 -3.55
CA GLY A 64 0.74 11.77 -2.16
C GLY A 64 1.70 12.77 -1.53
N VAL A 65 3.00 12.55 -1.67
CA VAL A 65 4.03 13.45 -1.14
C VAL A 65 3.97 14.84 -1.79
N LYS A 66 3.79 14.90 -3.11
CA LYS A 66 3.63 16.20 -3.82
C LYS A 66 2.40 16.95 -3.32
N SER A 67 1.29 16.26 -3.12
CA SER A 67 0.06 16.84 -2.58
C SER A 67 0.24 17.32 -1.14
N ALA A 68 0.83 16.49 -0.28
CA ALA A 68 1.11 16.85 1.12
C ALA A 68 2.03 18.06 1.22
N ALA A 69 3.07 18.13 0.38
CA ALA A 69 3.98 19.29 0.33
C ALA A 69 3.25 20.57 -0.07
N ALA A 70 2.35 20.50 -1.04
CA ALA A 70 1.56 21.67 -1.48
C ALA A 70 0.56 22.13 -0.40
N ILE A 71 -0.11 21.18 0.27
CA ILE A 71 -1.05 21.49 1.36
C ILE A 71 -0.32 22.11 2.55
N ALA A 72 0.83 21.53 2.94
CA ALA A 72 1.64 22.06 4.03
C ALA A 72 2.13 23.48 3.75
N HIS A 73 2.59 23.73 2.53
CA HIS A 73 3.00 25.07 2.11
C HIS A 73 1.85 26.09 2.13
N ALA A 74 0.68 25.70 1.64
CA ALA A 74 -0.50 26.56 1.69
C ALA A 74 -0.93 26.85 3.14
N ALA A 75 -0.85 25.87 4.04
CA ALA A 75 -1.15 26.04 5.45
C ALA A 75 -0.15 26.98 6.15
N ASP A 76 1.15 26.87 5.83
CA ASP A 76 2.19 27.75 6.35
C ASP A 76 1.95 29.22 5.92
N LEU A 77 1.65 29.43 4.64
CA LEU A 77 1.32 30.76 4.13
C LEU A 77 0.07 31.35 4.81
N ALA A 78 -0.96 30.55 5.02
CA ALA A 78 -2.17 30.97 5.73
C ALA A 78 -1.92 31.25 7.22
N GLY A 79 -0.99 30.52 7.85
CA GLY A 79 -0.57 30.69 9.25
C GLY A 79 0.46 31.79 9.49
N GLY A 80 0.92 32.49 8.45
CA GLY A 80 1.88 33.59 8.56
C GLY A 80 3.35 33.14 8.47
N SER A 81 3.62 32.00 7.86
CA SER A 81 4.97 31.47 7.57
C SER A 81 5.83 31.32 8.83
N THR A 82 5.30 30.59 9.80
CA THR A 82 5.95 30.37 11.11
C THR A 82 6.95 29.22 11.11
N GLY A 83 7.05 28.46 10.00
CA GLY A 83 7.89 27.28 9.89
C GLY A 83 7.34 26.04 10.64
N THR A 84 6.13 26.14 11.15
CA THR A 84 5.39 25.02 11.78
C THR A 84 3.92 25.13 11.45
N ILE A 85 3.29 23.98 11.17
CA ILE A 85 1.85 23.88 10.97
C ILE A 85 1.26 22.84 11.93
N THR A 86 0.02 23.05 12.30
CA THR A 86 -0.74 22.06 13.09
C THR A 86 -1.84 21.47 12.21
N LEU A 87 -1.76 20.18 11.93
CA LEU A 87 -2.78 19.42 11.20
C LEU A 87 -3.28 18.29 12.09
N GLU A 88 -4.59 18.17 12.23
CA GLU A 88 -5.24 17.14 13.05
C GLU A 88 -4.70 17.02 14.48
N GLY A 89 -4.26 18.15 15.05
CA GLY A 89 -3.70 18.20 16.41
C GLY A 89 -2.22 17.84 16.52
N THR A 90 -1.55 17.50 15.41
CA THR A 90 -0.12 17.21 15.36
C THR A 90 0.65 18.39 14.76
N ASN A 91 1.78 18.73 15.37
CA ASN A 91 2.65 19.79 14.89
C ASN A 91 3.71 19.24 13.95
N TYR A 92 3.79 19.81 12.77
CA TYR A 92 4.78 19.47 11.76
C TYR A 92 5.75 20.61 11.53
N THR A 93 7.04 20.29 11.55
CA THR A 93 8.09 21.28 11.24
C THR A 93 8.24 21.41 9.74
N LEU A 94 8.35 22.64 9.27
CA LEU A 94 8.59 22.97 7.88
C LEU A 94 9.99 23.58 7.72
N VAL A 95 10.56 23.37 6.57
CA VAL A 95 11.81 24.04 6.15
C VAL A 95 11.52 24.83 4.89
N ASN A 96 11.71 26.14 4.98
CA ASN A 96 11.40 27.08 3.91
C ASN A 96 9.93 27.00 3.43
N GLY A 97 9.00 26.68 4.36
CA GLY A 97 7.57 26.56 4.09
C GLY A 97 7.13 25.20 3.51
N TYR A 98 8.01 24.21 3.45
CA TYR A 98 7.72 22.86 2.96
C TYR A 98 8.05 21.81 4.03
N PRO A 99 7.45 20.61 3.96
CA PRO A 99 7.70 19.56 4.95
C PRO A 99 9.19 19.26 5.15
N ALA A 100 9.61 19.23 6.40
CA ALA A 100 10.92 18.69 6.73
C ALA A 100 10.95 17.19 6.45
N VAL A 101 12.10 16.67 6.07
CA VAL A 101 12.32 15.24 5.79
C VAL A 101 11.80 14.36 6.93
N ALA A 102 12.05 14.75 8.18
CA ALA A 102 11.63 14.00 9.37
C ALA A 102 10.10 13.83 9.50
N ASN A 103 9.31 14.72 8.93
CA ASN A 103 7.85 14.73 9.05
C ASN A 103 7.15 14.20 7.77
N LEU A 104 7.93 13.87 6.75
CA LEU A 104 7.41 13.51 5.43
C LEU A 104 6.52 12.27 5.46
N ALA A 105 6.95 11.25 6.22
CA ALA A 105 6.25 9.98 6.33
C ALA A 105 4.83 10.15 6.87
N ASP A 106 4.74 10.81 8.01
CA ASP A 106 3.45 11.01 8.70
C ASP A 106 2.54 11.94 7.90
N LEU A 107 3.11 13.03 7.36
CA LEU A 107 2.34 14.05 6.65
C LEU A 107 1.77 13.54 5.32
N ALA A 108 2.51 12.68 4.62
CA ALA A 108 2.09 12.11 3.35
C ALA A 108 1.40 10.74 3.49
N GLY A 109 1.26 10.20 4.70
CA GLY A 109 0.63 8.91 4.96
C GLY A 109 1.37 7.75 4.28
N LEU A 110 2.70 7.70 4.42
CA LEU A 110 3.55 6.70 3.78
C LEU A 110 3.65 5.39 4.59
N ASP A 111 2.54 4.95 5.16
CA ASP A 111 2.50 3.69 5.89
C ASP A 111 2.77 2.50 4.93
N GLY A 112 3.71 1.65 5.32
CA GLY A 112 4.11 0.50 4.53
C GLY A 112 5.25 0.74 3.54
N PHE A 113 5.72 1.98 3.41
CA PHE A 113 6.94 2.30 2.67
C PHE A 113 8.16 2.29 3.58
N VAL A 114 9.31 1.99 3.00
CA VAL A 114 10.60 2.16 3.69
C VAL A 114 11.12 3.56 3.34
N ILE A 115 11.47 4.32 4.37
CA ILE A 115 11.99 5.68 4.20
C ILE A 115 13.42 5.70 4.67
N ASP A 116 14.34 5.95 3.76
CA ASP A 116 15.74 6.11 4.05
C ASP A 116 16.12 7.60 4.14
N THR A 117 16.65 7.99 5.29
CA THR A 117 17.10 9.35 5.60
C THR A 117 18.52 9.33 6.16
N THR A 118 19.24 8.22 6.01
CA THR A 118 20.44 7.93 6.81
C THR A 118 21.64 8.75 6.41
N THR A 119 21.76 9.17 5.17
CA THR A 119 23.01 9.79 4.66
C THR A 119 22.93 11.29 4.48
N VAL A 120 21.76 11.83 4.17
CA VAL A 120 21.60 13.28 3.96
C VAL A 120 20.36 13.80 4.68
N THR A 121 20.57 14.66 5.67
CA THR A 121 19.49 15.23 6.50
C THR A 121 18.46 16.09 5.72
N THR A 122 18.74 16.41 4.47
CA THR A 122 17.88 17.20 3.58
C THR A 122 17.19 16.38 2.50
N LYS A 123 17.43 15.07 2.46
CA LYS A 123 16.84 14.15 1.49
C LYS A 123 16.17 12.97 2.22
N ALA A 124 15.10 12.46 1.63
CA ALA A 124 14.45 11.21 2.05
C ALA A 124 14.14 10.36 0.83
N SER A 125 14.69 9.17 0.76
CA SER A 125 14.34 8.20 -0.28
C SER A 125 13.18 7.32 0.20
N VAL A 126 12.13 7.25 -0.60
CA VAL A 126 10.93 6.45 -0.34
C VAL A 126 10.98 5.23 -1.25
N LEU A 127 10.99 4.05 -0.63
CA LEU A 127 11.10 2.78 -1.33
C LEU A 127 9.84 1.93 -1.09
N VAL A 128 9.45 1.14 -2.08
CA VAL A 128 8.31 0.22 -1.98
C VAL A 128 8.57 -0.94 -1.01
N LYS A 129 9.84 -1.29 -0.79
CA LYS A 129 10.29 -2.34 0.13
C LYS A 129 11.73 -2.07 0.60
N ALA A 130 12.27 -2.94 1.44
CA ALA A 130 13.64 -2.78 1.96
C ALA A 130 14.65 -2.51 0.84
N ALA A 131 15.58 -1.59 1.11
CA ALA A 131 16.60 -1.14 0.17
C ALA A 131 17.39 -2.33 -0.41
N ALA A 132 17.34 -2.50 -1.72
CA ALA A 132 18.07 -3.52 -2.48
C ALA A 132 18.20 -3.04 -3.92
N GLN A 133 19.18 -3.61 -4.64
CA GLN A 133 19.38 -3.28 -6.06
C GLN A 133 18.09 -3.44 -6.86
N GLY A 134 17.72 -2.41 -7.61
CA GLY A 134 16.56 -2.40 -8.50
C GLY A 134 15.19 -2.23 -7.81
N VAL A 135 15.15 -1.89 -6.52
CA VAL A 135 13.90 -1.56 -5.84
C VAL A 135 13.38 -0.21 -6.33
N LEU A 136 12.11 -0.15 -6.66
CA LEU A 136 11.46 1.09 -7.10
C LEU A 136 11.42 2.11 -5.96
N CYS A 137 11.77 3.35 -6.26
CA CYS A 137 11.91 4.44 -5.30
C CYS A 137 11.72 5.83 -5.93
N PHE A 138 11.63 6.82 -5.09
CA PHE A 138 11.88 8.23 -5.42
C PHE A 138 12.53 8.91 -4.22
N THR A 139 13.27 9.99 -4.46
CA THR A 139 13.89 10.80 -3.40
C THR A 139 13.21 12.16 -3.32
N TYR A 140 12.78 12.54 -2.12
CA TYR A 140 12.33 13.87 -1.78
C TYR A 140 13.53 14.70 -1.33
N VAL A 141 13.77 15.81 -1.99
CA VAL A 141 14.82 16.77 -1.63
C VAL A 141 14.17 18.00 -1.03
N GLN A 142 14.50 18.27 0.23
CA GLN A 142 13.96 19.40 0.98
C GLN A 142 14.24 20.74 0.29
N SER A 143 13.32 21.69 0.41
CA SER A 143 13.48 23.03 -0.17
C SER A 143 14.80 23.68 0.26
N ALA A 144 15.55 24.18 -0.70
CA ALA A 144 16.81 24.90 -0.47
C ALA A 144 16.61 26.35 -0.01
N GLY A 145 15.37 26.86 0.00
CA GLY A 145 15.04 28.24 0.34
C GLY A 145 14.88 29.17 -0.88
N GLY A 146 14.73 30.45 -0.59
CA GLY A 146 14.51 31.46 -1.66
C GLY A 146 13.18 31.34 -2.40
N GLY A 147 12.18 30.65 -1.80
CA GLY A 147 10.87 30.36 -2.42
C GLY A 147 10.88 29.19 -3.38
N ALA A 148 11.98 28.44 -3.46
CA ALA A 148 12.04 27.23 -4.29
C ALA A 148 11.20 26.10 -3.66
N PRO A 149 10.41 25.36 -4.45
CA PRO A 149 9.72 24.16 -3.97
C PRO A 149 10.73 23.03 -3.69
N PRO A 150 10.31 21.97 -2.96
CA PRO A 150 11.10 20.75 -2.83
C PRO A 150 11.30 20.11 -4.22
N ALA A 151 12.43 19.45 -4.40
CA ALA A 151 12.68 18.68 -5.61
C ALA A 151 12.37 17.19 -5.39
N PHE A 152 12.21 16.48 -6.50
CA PHE A 152 12.00 15.05 -6.51
C PHE A 152 12.99 14.42 -7.50
N GLU A 153 13.68 13.38 -7.07
CA GLU A 153 14.65 12.66 -7.90
C GLU A 153 14.20 11.21 -8.06
N PRO A 154 14.28 10.62 -9.25
CA PRO A 154 14.59 11.32 -10.51
C PRO A 154 13.50 12.31 -10.90
N THR A 155 13.88 13.37 -11.58
CA THR A 155 12.96 14.48 -11.96
C THR A 155 11.82 14.04 -12.88
N SER A 156 11.94 12.91 -13.53
CA SER A 156 10.98 12.35 -14.50
C SER A 156 10.13 11.21 -13.94
N GLY A 157 9.87 11.15 -12.64
CA GLY A 157 8.98 10.12 -12.08
C GLY A 157 9.61 9.30 -10.96
N THR A 158 9.57 7.98 -11.08
CA THR A 158 10.18 7.04 -10.14
C THR A 158 11.41 6.40 -10.74
N GLY A 159 12.40 6.12 -9.92
CA GLY A 159 13.63 5.44 -10.30
C GLY A 159 13.79 4.10 -9.62
N THR A 160 14.99 3.57 -9.68
CA THR A 160 15.39 2.36 -8.99
C THR A 160 16.56 2.63 -8.04
N TRP A 161 16.56 1.91 -6.92
CA TRP A 161 17.64 1.97 -5.96
C TRP A 161 18.90 1.31 -6.55
N ASP A 162 19.99 2.04 -6.66
CA ASP A 162 21.25 1.53 -7.20
C ASP A 162 22.37 1.57 -6.15
N LEU A 163 22.66 0.41 -5.60
CA LEU A 163 23.71 0.23 -4.62
C LEU A 163 25.14 0.38 -5.18
N ALA A 164 25.31 0.36 -6.49
CA ALA A 164 26.62 0.37 -7.13
C ALA A 164 27.11 1.78 -7.49
N THR A 165 26.19 2.66 -7.89
CA THR A 165 26.53 4.03 -8.34
C THR A 165 26.27 5.08 -7.27
N ASP A 166 25.16 4.95 -6.56
CA ASP A 166 24.79 5.82 -5.45
C ASP A 166 23.90 5.03 -4.47
N PRO A 167 24.50 4.48 -3.39
CA PRO A 167 23.76 3.62 -2.46
C PRO A 167 22.72 4.38 -1.62
N ASP A 168 22.66 5.69 -1.73
CA ASP A 168 21.89 6.57 -0.85
C ASP A 168 20.77 7.30 -1.59
N GLU A 169 20.69 7.18 -2.92
CA GLU A 169 19.73 7.90 -3.74
C GLU A 169 19.02 7.00 -4.76
N CYS A 170 17.87 7.48 -5.18
CA CYS A 170 17.07 6.88 -6.23
C CYS A 170 17.49 7.48 -7.58
N ASN A 171 17.96 6.66 -8.50
CA ASN A 171 18.41 7.04 -9.85
C ASN A 171 17.44 6.61 -10.95
#